data_ea85750a70f9b4647921a5d49eb9c210
#
_entry.id   ea85750a70f9b4647921a5d49eb9c210
#
_cell.length_a   1.000
_cell.length_b   1.000
_cell.length_c   1.000
_cell.angle_alpha   90.00
_cell.angle_beta   90.00
_cell.angle_gamma   90.00
#
_symmetry.space_group_name_H-M   'P 1'
#
loop_
_entity.id
_entity.type
_entity.pdbx_description
1 polymer ?
#
loop_
_entity_poly.entity_id
_entity_poly.type
_entity_poly.pdbx_seq_one_letter_code
_entity_poly.pdbx_strand_id
1 'polypeptide(L)'
;MTIRPAETRDLDAIATIQGPSSWKPEDYLNFECRVAEEDGVVRGFLASRETAPGEREILFVAVDAEHRRRGMARRLLEDELARSRGEWVLEVRESNFAARQLYESLGFRLAGKRQYYYSDPCEAAIVMRFFS
;
A
#
# COMPACT_ATOMS: atom_id res chain seq x y z
N MET A 1 5.08 -15.85 8.44
CA MET A 1 5.00 -14.89 7.33
C MET A 1 6.32 -14.16 7.18
N THR A 2 6.81 -14.07 5.97
CA THR A 2 8.08 -13.40 5.64
C THR A 2 7.78 -12.20 4.74
N ILE A 3 8.35 -11.06 5.07
CA ILE A 3 8.28 -9.86 4.22
C ILE A 3 9.67 -9.67 3.61
N ARG A 4 9.71 -9.63 2.29
CA ARG A 4 10.96 -9.53 1.52
C ARG A 4 10.80 -8.63 0.30
N PRO A 5 11.90 -8.14 -0.29
CA PRO A 5 11.81 -7.39 -1.55
C PRO A 5 11.17 -8.23 -2.64
N ALA A 6 10.36 -7.58 -3.47
CA ALA A 6 9.73 -8.22 -4.63
C ALA A 6 10.77 -8.51 -5.70
N GLU A 7 10.57 -9.61 -6.42
CA GLU A 7 11.42 -10.04 -7.53
C GLU A 7 10.56 -10.25 -8.77
N THR A 8 11.20 -10.37 -9.92
CA THR A 8 10.50 -10.60 -11.19
C THR A 8 9.57 -11.82 -11.13
N ARG A 9 9.98 -12.87 -10.42
CA ARG A 9 9.16 -14.09 -10.23
C ARG A 9 7.85 -13.85 -9.49
N ASP A 10 7.71 -12.69 -8.82
CA ASP A 10 6.52 -12.35 -8.03
C ASP A 10 5.46 -11.60 -8.84
N LEU A 11 5.76 -11.21 -10.08
CA LEU A 11 4.87 -10.36 -10.87
C LEU A 11 3.48 -10.97 -11.11
N ASP A 12 3.39 -12.27 -11.36
CA ASP A 12 2.10 -12.91 -11.57
C ASP A 12 1.23 -12.87 -10.30
N ALA A 13 1.85 -13.11 -9.15
CA ALA A 13 1.14 -13.04 -7.88
C ALA A 13 0.68 -11.61 -7.58
N ILE A 14 1.53 -10.62 -7.83
CA ILE A 14 1.19 -9.20 -7.65
C ILE A 14 0.01 -8.84 -8.55
N ALA A 15 0.04 -9.26 -9.82
CA ALA A 15 -1.05 -8.99 -10.77
C ALA A 15 -2.39 -9.54 -10.26
N THR A 16 -2.37 -10.76 -9.75
CA THR A 16 -3.58 -11.40 -9.22
C THR A 16 -4.11 -10.66 -7.98
N ILE A 17 -3.22 -10.29 -7.08
CA ILE A 17 -3.58 -9.63 -5.82
C ILE A 17 -4.13 -8.22 -6.08
N GLN A 18 -3.47 -7.46 -6.95
CA GLN A 18 -3.92 -6.08 -7.20
C GLN A 18 -5.26 -6.01 -7.91
N GLY A 19 -5.59 -7.02 -8.73
CA GLY A 19 -6.80 -6.99 -9.53
C GLY A 19 -6.76 -5.91 -10.61
N PRO A 20 -7.93 -5.43 -11.10
CA PRO A 20 -7.97 -4.39 -12.12
C PRO A 20 -7.31 -3.09 -11.64
N SER A 21 -6.33 -2.62 -12.40
CA SER A 21 -5.59 -1.40 -12.08
C SER A 21 -4.99 -0.83 -13.36
N SER A 22 -4.78 0.49 -13.39
CA SER A 22 -4.05 1.14 -14.47
C SER A 22 -2.54 0.88 -14.37
N TRP A 23 -2.06 0.40 -13.22
CA TRP A 23 -0.66 0.06 -13.03
C TRP A 23 -0.37 -1.33 -13.55
N LYS A 24 0.75 -1.49 -14.27
CA LYS A 24 1.25 -2.80 -14.65
C LYS A 24 2.10 -3.34 -13.49
N PRO A 25 2.05 -4.65 -13.21
CA PRO A 25 2.83 -5.22 -12.10
C PRO A 25 4.31 -4.89 -12.18
N GLU A 26 4.91 -4.89 -13.36
CA GLU A 26 6.32 -4.58 -13.55
C GLU A 26 6.67 -3.13 -13.19
N ASP A 27 5.70 -2.22 -13.17
CA ASP A 27 5.92 -0.83 -12.76
C ASP A 27 6.35 -0.75 -11.29
N TYR A 28 5.88 -1.67 -10.46
CA TYR A 28 6.22 -1.67 -9.03
C TYR A 28 7.68 -1.98 -8.78
N LEU A 29 8.36 -2.68 -9.69
CA LEU A 29 9.78 -2.97 -9.54
C LEU A 29 10.66 -1.74 -9.73
N ASN A 30 10.11 -0.65 -10.28
CA ASN A 30 10.81 0.63 -10.40
C ASN A 30 10.79 1.43 -9.09
N PHE A 31 10.06 0.95 -8.10
CA PHE A 31 9.93 1.57 -6.79
C PHE A 31 10.37 0.57 -5.73
N GLU A 32 10.24 0.94 -4.46
CA GLU A 32 10.42 -0.03 -3.40
C GLU A 32 9.15 -0.88 -3.29
N CYS A 33 9.29 -2.16 -3.54
CA CYS A 33 8.17 -3.11 -3.48
C CYS A 33 8.57 -4.29 -2.62
N ARG A 34 7.70 -4.65 -1.68
CA ARG A 34 7.90 -5.80 -0.79
C ARG A 34 6.68 -6.70 -0.86
N VAL A 35 6.94 -7.99 -0.77
CA VAL A 35 5.87 -8.99 -0.76
C VAL A 35 5.82 -9.67 0.60
N ALA A 36 4.61 -10.07 0.99
CA ALA A 36 4.39 -10.91 2.16
C ALA A 36 4.16 -12.34 1.69
N GLU A 37 5.02 -13.24 2.14
CA GLU A 37 5.01 -14.64 1.74
C GLU A 37 4.66 -15.51 2.93
N GLU A 38 3.76 -16.46 2.71
CA GLU A 38 3.36 -17.43 3.72
C GLU A 38 3.33 -18.81 3.08
N ASP A 39 4.05 -19.77 3.67
CA ASP A 39 4.17 -21.12 3.14
C ASP A 39 4.66 -21.15 1.68
N GLY A 40 5.58 -20.26 1.33
CA GLY A 40 6.16 -20.19 0.00
C GLY A 40 5.27 -19.49 -1.05
N VAL A 41 4.14 -18.93 -0.64
CA VAL A 41 3.20 -18.28 -1.55
C VAL A 41 3.04 -16.82 -1.18
N VAL A 42 3.15 -15.93 -2.19
CA VAL A 42 2.94 -14.50 -2.01
C VAL A 42 1.45 -14.22 -1.79
N ARG A 43 1.11 -13.58 -0.67
CA ARG A 43 -0.26 -13.28 -0.27
C ARG A 43 -0.58 -11.80 -0.21
N GLY A 44 0.42 -10.95 -0.26
CA GLY A 44 0.23 -9.50 -0.22
C GLY A 44 1.46 -8.77 -0.70
N PHE A 45 1.31 -7.48 -0.97
CA PHE A 45 2.44 -6.65 -1.34
C PHE A 45 2.20 -5.19 -0.97
N LEU A 46 3.30 -4.44 -0.90
CA LEU A 46 3.29 -3.01 -0.64
C LEU A 46 4.34 -2.35 -1.53
N ALA A 47 3.97 -1.24 -2.16
CA ALA A 47 4.89 -0.44 -2.96
C ALA A 47 4.94 0.97 -2.41
N SER A 48 6.14 1.55 -2.35
CA SER A 48 6.37 2.91 -1.88
C SER A 48 7.48 3.57 -2.67
N ARG A 49 7.57 4.91 -2.56
CA ARG A 49 8.65 5.67 -3.21
C ARG A 49 9.02 6.89 -2.36
N GLU A 50 10.25 7.35 -2.51
CA GLU A 50 10.67 8.63 -1.97
C GLU A 50 10.17 9.73 -2.88
N THR A 51 9.47 10.72 -2.34
CA THR A 51 8.92 11.86 -3.09
C THR A 51 9.74 13.12 -2.89
N ALA A 52 10.42 13.22 -1.75
CA ALA A 52 11.32 14.31 -1.39
C ALA A 52 12.21 13.83 -0.26
N PRO A 53 13.34 14.49 0.04
CA PRO A 53 14.16 14.11 1.20
C PRO A 53 13.30 14.12 2.48
N GLY A 54 13.26 12.97 3.15
CA GLY A 54 12.47 12.81 4.37
C GLY A 54 10.98 12.60 4.16
N GLU A 55 10.53 12.45 2.91
CA GLU A 55 9.12 12.19 2.60
C GLU A 55 9.00 10.97 1.68
N ARG A 56 8.11 10.05 2.03
CA ARG A 56 7.83 8.87 1.23
C ARG A 56 6.33 8.70 1.04
N GLU A 57 5.95 8.08 -0.06
CA GLU A 57 4.56 7.82 -0.38
C GLU A 57 4.30 6.32 -0.44
N ILE A 58 3.24 5.87 0.22
CA ILE A 58 2.70 4.52 0.02
C ILE A 58 1.87 4.56 -1.25
N LEU A 59 2.32 3.85 -2.29
CA LEU A 59 1.64 3.82 -3.58
C LEU A 59 0.52 2.78 -3.61
N PHE A 60 0.76 1.63 -2.99
CA PHE A 60 -0.19 0.54 -3.03
C PHE A 60 0.09 -0.43 -1.89
N VAL A 61 -0.97 -0.94 -1.29
CA VAL A 61 -0.92 -2.05 -0.36
C VAL A 61 -2.14 -2.92 -0.60
N ALA A 62 -1.93 -4.20 -0.80
CA ALA A 62 -3.03 -5.13 -1.06
C ALA A 62 -2.71 -6.52 -0.54
N VAL A 63 -3.75 -7.25 -0.19
CA VAL A 63 -3.67 -8.61 0.33
C VAL A 63 -4.65 -9.48 -0.46
N ASP A 64 -4.24 -10.71 -0.76
CA ASP A 64 -5.08 -11.73 -1.37
C ASP A 64 -6.43 -11.79 -0.63
N ALA A 65 -7.52 -11.85 -1.39
CA ALA A 65 -8.88 -11.83 -0.84
C ALA A 65 -9.12 -12.89 0.24
N GLU A 66 -8.52 -14.08 0.09
CA GLU A 66 -8.68 -15.18 1.05
C GLU A 66 -7.86 -14.97 2.34
N HIS A 67 -6.92 -14.01 2.33
CA HIS A 67 -6.01 -13.77 3.44
C HIS A 67 -6.25 -12.42 4.12
N ARG A 68 -7.33 -11.72 3.76
CA ARG A 68 -7.72 -10.47 4.39
C ARG A 68 -8.21 -10.72 5.82
N ARG A 69 -8.17 -9.66 6.63
CA ARG A 69 -8.59 -9.67 8.05
C ARG A 69 -7.71 -10.53 8.95
N ARG A 70 -6.51 -10.87 8.52
CA ARG A 70 -5.51 -11.61 9.32
C ARG A 70 -4.36 -10.72 9.77
N GLY A 71 -4.49 -9.41 9.59
CA GLY A 71 -3.45 -8.46 9.99
C GLY A 71 -2.26 -8.39 9.04
N MET A 72 -2.34 -8.97 7.84
CA MET A 72 -1.22 -8.97 6.91
C MET A 72 -0.92 -7.57 6.36
N ALA A 73 -1.97 -6.80 5.99
CA ALA A 73 -1.80 -5.43 5.53
C ALA A 73 -1.18 -4.56 6.62
N ARG A 74 -1.63 -4.73 7.86
CA ARG A 74 -1.05 -4.04 9.01
C ARG A 74 0.44 -4.34 9.15
N ARG A 75 0.82 -5.60 9.05
CA ARG A 75 2.23 -6.00 9.18
C ARG A 75 3.10 -5.45 8.06
N LEU A 76 2.58 -5.45 6.82
CA LEU A 76 3.28 -4.83 5.70
C LEU A 76 3.51 -3.34 5.95
N LEU A 77 2.49 -2.64 6.43
CA LEU A 77 2.60 -1.21 6.74
C LEU A 77 3.53 -0.95 7.91
N GLU A 78 3.41 -1.70 9.00
CA GLU A 78 4.29 -1.54 10.17
C GLU A 78 5.75 -1.77 9.80
N ASP A 79 6.02 -2.80 9.00
CA ASP A 79 7.37 -3.09 8.51
C ASP A 79 7.91 -1.93 7.67
N GLU A 80 7.09 -1.41 6.76
CA GLU A 80 7.50 -0.32 5.88
C GLU A 80 7.74 0.98 6.66
N LEU A 81 6.83 1.34 7.56
CA LEU A 81 6.97 2.56 8.37
C LEU A 81 8.20 2.52 9.27
N ALA A 82 8.63 1.33 9.71
CA ALA A 82 9.81 1.18 10.53
C ALA A 82 11.11 1.33 9.74
N ARG A 83 11.07 1.27 8.41
CA ARG A 83 12.28 1.32 7.56
C ARG A 83 12.82 2.71 7.35
N SER A 84 11.99 3.74 7.53
CA SER A 84 12.41 5.11 7.26
C SER A 84 11.72 6.07 8.21
N ARG A 85 12.49 6.97 8.78
CA ARG A 85 11.96 8.05 9.60
C ARG A 85 11.56 9.20 8.71
N GLY A 86 10.62 10.01 9.17
CA GLY A 86 10.15 11.20 8.47
C GLY A 86 8.66 11.13 8.19
N GLU A 87 8.26 11.73 7.10
CA GLU A 87 6.86 11.83 6.73
C GLU A 87 6.49 10.74 5.72
N TRP A 88 5.34 10.14 5.97
CA TRP A 88 4.71 9.20 5.04
C TRP A 88 3.36 9.78 4.61
N VAL A 89 3.05 9.66 3.31
CA VAL A 89 1.79 10.13 2.77
C VAL A 89 1.17 8.99 1.94
N LEU A 90 -0.15 8.96 1.94
CA LEU A 90 -0.90 8.05 1.07
C LEU A 90 -2.21 8.71 0.66
N GLU A 91 -2.81 8.16 -0.40
CA GLU A 91 -4.12 8.55 -0.86
C GLU A 91 -5.01 7.31 -0.89
N VAL A 92 -6.26 7.47 -0.48
CA VAL A 92 -7.23 6.38 -0.41
C VAL A 92 -8.59 6.88 -0.85
N ARG A 93 -9.38 6.03 -1.51
CA ARG A 93 -10.76 6.38 -1.88
C ARG A 93 -11.55 6.75 -0.64
N GLU A 94 -12.32 7.81 -0.73
CA GLU A 94 -13.15 8.30 0.38
C GLU A 94 -14.05 7.21 0.95
N SER A 95 -14.59 6.34 0.10
CA SER A 95 -15.50 5.28 0.50
C SER A 95 -14.81 4.04 1.10
N ASN A 96 -13.48 3.98 1.02
CA ASN A 96 -12.74 2.81 1.55
C ASN A 96 -12.53 2.94 3.05
N PHE A 97 -13.61 2.77 3.82
CA PHE A 97 -13.59 2.95 5.27
C PHE A 97 -12.69 1.97 5.98
N ALA A 98 -12.64 0.73 5.52
CA ALA A 98 -11.79 -0.29 6.15
C ALA A 98 -10.31 0.09 6.08
N ALA A 99 -9.85 0.54 4.91
CA ALA A 99 -8.47 1.00 4.74
C ALA A 99 -8.20 2.25 5.58
N ARG A 100 -9.13 3.20 5.57
CA ARG A 100 -9.00 4.44 6.34
C ARG A 100 -8.87 4.15 7.83
N GLN A 101 -9.67 3.23 8.36
CA GLN A 101 -9.58 2.82 9.77
C GLN A 101 -8.23 2.17 10.08
N LEU A 102 -7.74 1.33 9.19
CA LEU A 102 -6.43 0.71 9.35
C LEU A 102 -5.33 1.77 9.44
N TYR A 103 -5.32 2.71 8.50
CA TYR A 103 -4.32 3.78 8.48
C TYR A 103 -4.40 4.65 9.73
N GLU A 104 -5.61 5.04 10.15
CA GLU A 104 -5.79 5.81 11.39
C GLU A 104 -5.26 5.05 12.60
N SER A 105 -5.51 3.74 12.68
CA SER A 105 -5.04 2.92 13.79
C SER A 105 -3.51 2.83 13.86
N LEU A 106 -2.83 3.04 12.72
CA LEU A 106 -1.37 3.05 12.65
C LEU A 106 -0.77 4.44 12.94
N GLY A 107 -1.60 5.47 13.03
CA GLY A 107 -1.15 6.82 13.33
C GLY A 107 -1.25 7.80 12.18
N PHE A 108 -1.77 7.38 11.02
CA PHE A 108 -2.04 8.31 9.93
C PHE A 108 -3.17 9.26 10.30
N ARG A 109 -3.05 10.50 9.87
CA ARG A 109 -4.05 11.54 10.11
C ARG A 109 -4.56 12.12 8.81
N LEU A 110 -5.81 12.54 8.80
CA LEU A 110 -6.40 13.24 7.66
C LEU A 110 -5.60 14.52 7.38
N ALA A 111 -5.14 14.69 6.16
CA ALA A 111 -4.36 15.85 5.75
C ALA A 111 -5.02 16.66 4.64
N GLY A 112 -5.90 16.05 3.85
CA GLY A 112 -6.56 16.74 2.76
C GLY A 112 -7.50 15.85 1.99
N LYS A 113 -8.10 16.44 0.98
CA LYS A 113 -9.07 15.76 0.11
C LYS A 113 -8.88 16.29 -1.30
N ARG A 114 -8.78 15.38 -2.27
CA ARG A 114 -8.68 15.72 -3.69
C ARG A 114 -9.98 15.31 -4.37
N GLN A 115 -10.81 16.28 -4.74
CA GLN A 115 -12.09 16.01 -5.38
C GLN A 115 -11.90 15.39 -6.75
N TYR A 116 -12.79 14.48 -7.12
CA TYR A 116 -12.83 13.86 -8.45
C TYR A 116 -11.52 13.19 -8.87
N TYR A 117 -10.72 12.71 -7.91
CA TYR A 117 -9.42 12.15 -8.18
C TYR A 117 -9.50 10.77 -8.85
N TYR A 118 -10.39 9.90 -8.35
CA TYR A 118 -10.60 8.57 -8.90
C TYR A 118 -11.71 8.57 -9.94
N SER A 119 -11.63 7.62 -10.89
CA SER A 119 -12.70 7.33 -11.84
C SER A 119 -13.18 5.90 -11.65
N ASP A 120 -14.38 5.59 -12.19
CA ASP A 120 -15.00 4.26 -12.15
C ASP A 120 -15.13 3.61 -10.76
N PRO A 121 -15.88 4.18 -9.82
CA PRO A 121 -16.67 5.41 -9.89
C PRO A 121 -15.83 6.66 -9.60
N CYS A 122 -16.34 7.80 -10.01
CA CYS A 122 -15.74 9.09 -9.67
C CYS A 122 -15.92 9.33 -8.17
N GLU A 123 -14.82 9.54 -7.47
CA GLU A 123 -14.88 9.92 -6.06
C GLU A 123 -13.61 10.63 -5.63
N ALA A 124 -13.65 11.25 -4.46
CA ALA A 124 -12.53 11.96 -3.90
C ALA A 124 -11.47 11.00 -3.36
N ALA A 125 -10.22 11.45 -3.38
CA ALA A 125 -9.14 10.83 -2.63
C ALA A 125 -9.00 11.53 -1.29
N ILE A 126 -8.88 10.75 -0.23
CA ILE A 126 -8.51 11.24 1.08
C ILE A 126 -7.00 11.13 1.18
N VAL A 127 -6.34 12.24 1.51
CA VAL A 127 -4.90 12.30 1.71
C VAL A 127 -4.64 12.13 3.20
N MET A 128 -3.79 11.18 3.56
CA MET A 128 -3.44 10.91 4.96
C MET A 128 -1.92 10.97 5.13
N ARG A 129 -1.48 11.46 6.30
CA ARG A 129 -0.07 11.63 6.60
C ARG A 129 0.28 10.99 7.94
N PHE A 130 1.52 10.53 8.03
CA PHE A 130 2.10 9.92 9.21
C PHE A 130 3.49 10.51 9.41
N PHE A 131 3.83 10.86 10.66
CA PHE A 131 5.16 11.35 11.00
C PHE A 131 5.78 10.39 12.01
N SER A 132 6.95 9.88 11.67
CA SER A 132 7.68 8.98 12.55
C SER A 132 8.81 9.66 13.29
#